data_85fc4f55fbf4de1f642129fc20fbcda0
#
_entry.id   85fc4f55fbf4de1f642129fc20fbcda0
#
_cell.length_a   1.000
_cell.length_b   1.000
_cell.length_c   1.000
_cell.angle_alpha   90.00
_cell.angle_beta   90.00
_cell.angle_gamma   90.00
#
_symmetry.space_group_name_H-M   'P 1'
#
loop_
_entity.id
_entity.type
_entity.pdbx_description
1 polymer ?
#
loop_
_entity_poly.entity_id
_entity_poly.type
_entity_poly.pdbx_seq_one_letter_code
_entity_poly.pdbx_strand_id
1 'polypeptide(L)'
;MALKTTRGDRGAPTKGRGAPSNLEGRYESWTREAVDDGWARDEAEPRRLETVVTPETAKSIIARNDSPDIPFEQSINPYRGCEHGCVYCIHGDTPVLMADGSTRPIAEVRPGNVLYGTARQGWYRRYVKSRVLAHWSVIKPAYRVTLEDGTTLVAGPDHRFLTERGWKFVSGAEQGRTRRPHLTPNNKLMGTGAFARPPEKNSDYEIGYLCGVIRGDGLLGFYRYQRAGRTNGDQHQFRLALCDVEALLRTQDYLRRRQVNTQQFVFQQAIAGRRPMQAIRTHARSNVEQIRSLIAWPTAPSREWSAGFLAGIYDAEGGYSDGILRFSNTDSEIIAWIARCLRGFDFRLVVEHVHHETRK
;
A
#
# COMPACT_ATOMS: atom_id res chain seq x y z
N MET A 1 24.58 -13.00 -51.39
CA MET A 1 24.98 -12.06 -50.33
C MET A 1 24.56 -12.67 -49.00
N ALA A 2 25.51 -13.23 -48.23
CA ALA A 2 25.21 -14.05 -47.08
C ALA A 2 24.96 -13.14 -45.84
N LEU A 3 23.73 -13.21 -45.31
CA LEU A 3 23.39 -12.55 -44.06
C LEU A 3 24.07 -13.29 -42.90
N LYS A 4 25.02 -12.62 -42.22
CA LYS A 4 25.58 -13.11 -40.97
C LYS A 4 24.51 -13.03 -39.88
N THR A 5 23.98 -14.19 -39.47
CA THR A 5 23.23 -14.33 -38.25
C THR A 5 24.16 -14.20 -37.05
N THR A 6 24.20 -13.06 -36.41
CA THR A 6 24.78 -12.93 -35.06
C THR A 6 23.80 -13.57 -34.10
N ARG A 7 24.18 -14.69 -33.49
CA ARG A 7 23.51 -15.28 -32.33
C ARG A 7 23.47 -14.23 -31.25
N GLY A 8 22.31 -13.62 -31.05
CA GLY A 8 22.07 -12.73 -29.91
C GLY A 8 22.14 -13.52 -28.61
N ASP A 9 22.93 -13.01 -27.71
CA ASP A 9 23.09 -13.46 -26.34
C ASP A 9 21.72 -13.60 -25.68
N ARG A 10 21.40 -14.78 -25.16
CA ARG A 10 20.17 -15.04 -24.41
C ARG A 10 20.36 -14.41 -23.03
N GLY A 11 20.17 -13.09 -22.98
CA GLY A 11 20.47 -12.29 -21.80
C GLY A 11 19.44 -12.41 -20.71
N ALA A 12 19.91 -12.27 -19.50
CA ALA A 12 19.16 -12.08 -18.27
C ALA A 12 18.11 -10.94 -18.39
N PRO A 13 17.04 -10.96 -17.59
CA PRO A 13 15.98 -9.96 -17.62
C PRO A 13 16.55 -8.55 -17.42
N THR A 14 16.17 -7.64 -18.32
CA THR A 14 16.66 -6.27 -18.34
C THR A 14 15.94 -5.40 -17.31
N LYS A 15 16.71 -4.65 -16.51
CA LYS A 15 16.19 -3.73 -15.48
C LYS A 15 15.48 -2.55 -16.15
N GLY A 16 14.23 -2.29 -15.75
CA GLY A 16 13.46 -1.13 -16.22
C GLY A 16 12.38 -1.42 -17.25
N ARG A 17 12.25 -2.66 -17.73
CA ARG A 17 11.17 -3.07 -18.64
C ARG A 17 10.03 -3.73 -17.91
N GLY A 18 8.79 -3.33 -18.23
CA GLY A 18 7.57 -4.00 -17.78
C GLY A 18 7.20 -5.24 -18.60
N ALA A 19 7.83 -5.46 -19.77
CA ALA A 19 7.64 -6.63 -20.62
C ALA A 19 8.96 -7.30 -20.97
N PRO A 20 8.98 -8.64 -21.02
CA PRO A 20 10.19 -9.41 -21.38
C PRO A 20 10.42 -9.48 -22.88
N SER A 21 9.49 -9.04 -23.71
CA SER A 21 9.52 -9.16 -25.16
C SER A 21 9.40 -7.81 -25.85
N ASN A 22 10.13 -7.63 -26.92
CA ASN A 22 9.85 -6.58 -27.90
C ASN A 22 8.75 -7.09 -28.83
N LEU A 23 7.60 -6.41 -28.85
CA LEU A 23 6.61 -6.64 -29.89
C LEU A 23 7.18 -6.18 -31.24
N GLU A 24 6.97 -6.99 -32.28
CA GLU A 24 7.38 -6.64 -33.63
C GLU A 24 6.89 -5.27 -34.05
N GLY A 25 7.81 -4.39 -34.44
CA GLY A 25 7.44 -3.19 -35.15
C GLY A 25 6.80 -3.57 -36.48
N ARG A 26 5.80 -2.79 -36.94
CA ARG A 26 5.03 -3.04 -38.19
C ARG A 26 5.91 -3.29 -39.44
N TYR A 27 7.22 -3.07 -39.35
CA TYR A 27 8.17 -3.14 -40.44
C TYR A 27 9.43 -3.98 -40.12
N GLU A 28 9.46 -4.68 -38.98
CA GLU A 28 10.56 -5.59 -38.63
C GLU A 28 10.16 -7.02 -39.00
N SER A 29 11.03 -7.67 -39.80
CA SER A 29 10.82 -9.08 -40.21
C SER A 29 11.26 -10.10 -39.14
N TRP A 30 11.78 -9.65 -37.99
CA TRP A 30 12.32 -10.51 -36.93
C TRP A 30 12.08 -9.95 -35.53
N THR A 31 11.53 -10.79 -34.65
CA THR A 31 11.32 -10.47 -33.24
C THR A 31 12.43 -11.08 -32.39
N ARG A 32 13.01 -10.29 -31.49
CA ARG A 32 13.90 -10.81 -30.44
C ARG A 32 13.17 -10.78 -29.11
N GLU A 33 13.03 -11.93 -28.51
CA GLU A 33 12.39 -12.08 -27.22
C GLU A 33 13.38 -12.68 -26.21
N ALA A 34 13.54 -12.00 -25.05
CA ALA A 34 14.18 -12.61 -23.90
C ALA A 34 13.10 -13.30 -23.06
N VAL A 35 13.12 -14.61 -23.03
CA VAL A 35 12.19 -15.41 -22.23
C VAL A 35 12.85 -15.70 -20.89
N ASP A 36 12.22 -15.20 -19.81
CA ASP A 36 12.52 -15.66 -18.46
C ASP A 36 11.76 -16.99 -18.28
N ASP A 37 12.49 -18.11 -18.28
CA ASP A 37 11.95 -19.45 -18.10
C ASP A 37 11.61 -19.78 -16.65
N GLY A 38 11.85 -18.83 -15.74
CA GLY A 38 11.64 -19.01 -14.31
C GLY A 38 12.67 -19.94 -13.64
N TRP A 39 13.68 -20.42 -14.38
CA TRP A 39 14.77 -21.25 -13.87
C TRP A 39 16.04 -20.48 -13.60
N ALA A 40 16.18 -19.27 -14.16
CA ALA A 40 17.31 -18.43 -13.88
C ALA A 40 17.32 -18.06 -12.39
N ARG A 41 18.31 -18.55 -11.66
CA ARG A 41 18.63 -18.02 -10.33
C ARG A 41 18.94 -16.54 -10.51
N ASP A 42 18.26 -15.70 -9.77
CA ASP A 42 18.36 -14.24 -9.75
C ASP A 42 19.74 -13.73 -9.25
N GLU A 43 20.82 -14.34 -9.66
CA GLU A 43 22.19 -14.02 -9.21
C GLU A 43 22.90 -12.98 -10.09
N ALA A 44 22.33 -12.68 -11.26
CA ALA A 44 22.87 -11.63 -12.13
C ALA A 44 22.13 -10.32 -11.95
N GLU A 45 22.82 -9.23 -11.66
CA GLU A 45 22.23 -7.90 -11.75
C GLU A 45 21.61 -7.70 -13.14
N PRO A 46 20.34 -7.27 -13.24
CA PRO A 46 19.71 -7.05 -14.53
C PRO A 46 20.49 -5.99 -15.31
N ARG A 47 20.98 -6.36 -16.49
CA ARG A 47 21.68 -5.43 -17.39
C ARG A 47 20.78 -4.24 -17.68
N ARG A 48 21.33 -3.02 -17.61
CA ARG A 48 20.66 -1.83 -18.13
C ARG A 48 20.52 -1.98 -19.64
N LEU A 49 19.32 -1.77 -20.16
CA LEU A 49 19.12 -1.61 -21.59
C LEU A 49 19.79 -0.32 -22.00
N GLU A 50 20.74 -0.40 -22.91
CA GLU A 50 21.18 0.77 -23.66
C GLU A 50 20.09 1.11 -24.67
N THR A 51 19.55 2.32 -24.57
CA THR A 51 18.60 2.85 -25.54
C THR A 51 19.36 3.14 -26.83
N VAL A 52 19.12 2.33 -27.85
CA VAL A 52 19.66 2.57 -29.19
C VAL A 52 18.63 3.39 -29.97
N VAL A 53 18.96 4.64 -30.25
CA VAL A 53 18.15 5.51 -31.11
C VAL A 53 18.58 5.32 -32.55
N THR A 54 17.71 4.73 -33.35
CA THR A 54 17.95 4.57 -34.80
C THR A 54 17.15 5.64 -35.54
N PRO A 55 17.79 6.46 -36.39
CA PRO A 55 17.07 7.44 -37.22
C PRO A 55 16.17 6.71 -38.22
N GLU A 56 14.89 7.03 -38.20
CA GLU A 56 13.91 6.54 -39.19
C GLU A 56 13.31 7.70 -40.00
N THR A 57 13.07 7.47 -41.28
CA THR A 57 12.34 8.42 -42.12
C THR A 57 10.87 8.10 -42.06
N ALA A 58 10.09 8.92 -41.37
CA ALA A 58 8.66 8.76 -41.27
C ALA A 58 7.94 9.43 -42.46
N LYS A 59 6.94 8.78 -43.03
CA LYS A 59 6.06 9.38 -44.06
C LYS A 59 5.23 10.53 -43.52
N SER A 60 4.94 10.55 -42.22
CA SER A 60 4.29 11.63 -41.48
C SER A 60 4.75 11.57 -40.03
N ILE A 61 5.12 12.72 -39.47
CA ILE A 61 5.43 12.90 -38.04
C ILE A 61 4.16 13.07 -37.19
N ILE A 62 3.03 13.28 -37.85
CA ILE A 62 1.72 13.46 -37.18
C ILE A 62 1.00 12.13 -37.20
N ALA A 63 0.75 11.59 -36.02
CA ALA A 63 -0.13 10.43 -35.82
C ALA A 63 -1.55 10.94 -35.54
N ARG A 64 -2.53 10.38 -36.25
CA ARG A 64 -3.94 10.62 -35.95
C ARG A 64 -4.44 9.58 -34.99
N ASN A 65 -5.27 9.99 -34.07
CA ASN A 65 -5.85 9.16 -33.03
C ASN A 65 -7.37 9.25 -33.11
N ASP A 66 -8.00 8.11 -33.31
CA ASP A 66 -9.48 7.98 -33.37
C ASP A 66 -10.04 7.41 -32.06
N SER A 67 -9.23 7.34 -30.99
CA SER A 67 -9.68 6.83 -29.70
C SER A 67 -10.50 7.88 -28.97
N PRO A 68 -11.73 7.56 -28.52
CA PRO A 68 -12.59 8.49 -27.80
C PRO A 68 -12.05 8.86 -26.40
N ASP A 69 -11.05 8.13 -25.91
CA ASP A 69 -10.48 8.31 -24.57
C ASP A 69 -9.30 9.29 -24.52
N ILE A 70 -8.88 9.80 -25.68
CA ILE A 70 -7.76 10.76 -25.78
C ILE A 70 -8.28 12.10 -26.29
N PRO A 71 -8.11 13.20 -25.54
CA PRO A 71 -8.73 14.49 -25.83
C PRO A 71 -8.06 15.25 -26.98
N PHE A 72 -7.26 14.60 -27.81
CA PHE A 72 -6.61 15.19 -28.97
C PHE A 72 -6.61 14.24 -30.17
N GLU A 73 -6.96 14.77 -31.33
CA GLU A 73 -7.04 13.99 -32.59
C GLU A 73 -5.69 13.77 -33.26
N GLN A 74 -4.68 14.56 -32.89
CA GLN A 74 -3.35 14.52 -33.51
C GLN A 74 -2.25 14.59 -32.45
N SER A 75 -1.23 13.78 -32.63
CA SER A 75 -0.04 13.79 -31.78
C SER A 75 1.23 13.71 -32.62
N ILE A 76 2.30 14.31 -32.13
CA ILE A 76 3.65 14.13 -32.66
C ILE A 76 4.37 13.15 -31.72
N ASN A 77 4.74 12.00 -32.27
CA ASN A 77 5.57 11.05 -31.54
C ASN A 77 6.95 11.00 -32.21
N PRO A 78 7.95 11.71 -31.66
CA PRO A 78 9.29 11.74 -32.23
C PRO A 78 10.05 10.42 -32.09
N TYR A 79 9.52 9.48 -31.30
CA TYR A 79 10.14 8.18 -31.07
C TYR A 79 9.17 7.04 -31.34
N ARG A 80 9.64 5.99 -32.03
CA ARG A 80 8.95 4.71 -32.14
C ARG A 80 9.53 3.75 -31.14
N GLY A 81 8.66 3.09 -30.40
CA GLY A 81 9.03 2.11 -29.39
C GLY A 81 8.74 2.60 -27.99
N CYS A 82 8.53 1.67 -27.11
CA CYS A 82 8.32 1.90 -25.69
C CYS A 82 9.21 0.92 -24.94
N GLU A 83 10.15 1.42 -24.18
CA GLU A 83 10.97 0.61 -23.28
C GLU A 83 10.15 -0.02 -22.13
N HIS A 84 8.97 0.54 -21.88
CA HIS A 84 8.08 0.10 -20.81
C HIS A 84 7.01 -0.89 -21.26
N GLY A 85 7.21 -1.67 -22.30
CA GLY A 85 6.24 -2.63 -22.83
C GLY A 85 5.34 -3.24 -21.74
N CYS A 86 4.21 -2.57 -21.45
CA CYS A 86 3.27 -3.00 -20.42
C CYS A 86 2.33 -4.04 -21.01
N VAL A 87 2.42 -5.29 -20.57
CA VAL A 87 1.61 -6.42 -21.07
C VAL A 87 0.62 -6.91 -20.01
N TYR A 88 0.22 -6.05 -19.09
CA TYR A 88 -0.69 -6.44 -18.02
C TYR A 88 -2.13 -6.13 -18.38
N CYS A 89 -2.88 -7.17 -18.79
CA CYS A 89 -4.32 -7.08 -19.04
C CYS A 89 -5.05 -8.00 -18.07
N ILE A 90 -5.81 -7.43 -17.15
CA ILE A 90 -6.75 -8.14 -16.29
C ILE A 90 -8.15 -7.56 -16.52
N HIS A 91 -9.18 -8.36 -16.21
CA HIS A 91 -10.57 -7.94 -16.38
C HIS A 91 -10.87 -6.69 -15.57
N GLY A 92 -11.69 -5.79 -16.13
CA GLY A 92 -12.01 -4.49 -15.52
C GLY A 92 -12.57 -4.55 -14.10
N ASP A 93 -13.35 -5.61 -13.79
CA ASP A 93 -13.94 -5.80 -12.45
C ASP A 93 -12.97 -6.39 -11.43
N THR A 94 -11.72 -6.69 -11.82
CA THR A 94 -10.75 -7.25 -10.88
C THR A 94 -10.45 -6.24 -9.78
N PRO A 95 -10.70 -6.60 -8.49
CA PRO A 95 -10.41 -5.71 -7.38
C PRO A 95 -8.91 -5.53 -7.18
N VAL A 96 -8.47 -4.29 -7.07
CA VAL A 96 -7.09 -3.94 -6.71
C VAL A 96 -7.05 -3.25 -5.35
N LEU A 97 -6.01 -3.51 -4.57
CA LEU A 97 -5.83 -2.94 -3.24
C LEU A 97 -5.33 -1.50 -3.36
N MET A 98 -6.13 -0.55 -2.89
CA MET A 98 -5.79 0.87 -2.82
C MET A 98 -4.92 1.16 -1.59
N ALA A 99 -4.20 2.28 -1.62
CA ALA A 99 -3.29 2.68 -0.53
C ALA A 99 -4.00 3.04 0.79
N ASP A 100 -5.31 3.26 0.75
CA ASP A 100 -6.16 3.48 1.91
C ASP A 100 -6.71 2.19 2.53
N GLY A 101 -6.32 1.03 1.98
CA GLY A 101 -6.78 -0.30 2.41
C GLY A 101 -8.10 -0.74 1.79
N SER A 102 -8.78 0.10 1.01
CA SER A 102 -9.97 -0.29 0.26
C SER A 102 -9.62 -1.11 -0.97
N THR A 103 -10.60 -1.78 -1.55
CA THR A 103 -10.49 -2.41 -2.86
C THR A 103 -11.35 -1.68 -3.88
N ARG A 104 -10.86 -1.57 -5.10
CA ARG A 104 -11.57 -0.92 -6.21
C ARG A 104 -11.40 -1.72 -7.49
N PRO A 105 -12.45 -1.87 -8.33
CA PRO A 105 -12.30 -2.46 -9.65
C PRO A 105 -11.22 -1.72 -10.45
N ILE A 106 -10.36 -2.46 -11.17
CA ILE A 106 -9.28 -1.81 -11.91
C ILE A 106 -9.80 -0.84 -12.97
N ALA A 107 -10.97 -1.10 -13.54
CA ALA A 107 -11.62 -0.20 -14.51
C ALA A 107 -11.92 1.21 -13.94
N GLU A 108 -12.08 1.32 -12.63
CA GLU A 108 -12.35 2.60 -11.94
C GLU A 108 -11.09 3.32 -11.46
N VAL A 109 -9.95 2.67 -11.56
CA VAL A 109 -8.66 3.27 -11.18
C VAL A 109 -8.29 4.35 -12.20
N ARG A 110 -7.76 5.47 -11.73
CA ARG A 110 -7.39 6.62 -12.57
C ARG A 110 -5.92 6.99 -12.33
N PRO A 111 -5.26 7.62 -13.32
CA PRO A 111 -3.95 8.22 -13.12
C PRO A 111 -3.94 9.13 -11.90
N GLY A 112 -2.91 9.04 -11.08
CA GLY A 112 -2.79 9.76 -9.82
C GLY A 112 -3.29 8.99 -8.60
N ASN A 113 -4.16 7.97 -8.75
CA ASN A 113 -4.53 7.10 -7.64
C ASN A 113 -3.30 6.40 -7.07
N VAL A 114 -3.33 6.07 -5.79
CA VAL A 114 -2.26 5.33 -5.11
C VAL A 114 -2.80 3.97 -4.70
N LEU A 115 -2.06 2.93 -5.06
CA LEU A 115 -2.40 1.53 -4.77
C LEU A 115 -1.18 0.81 -4.18
N TYR A 116 -1.38 -0.38 -3.64
CA TYR A 116 -0.28 -1.23 -3.22
C TYR A 116 0.23 -2.06 -4.39
N GLY A 117 1.49 -1.86 -4.72
CA GLY A 117 2.28 -2.74 -5.56
C GLY A 117 3.28 -3.53 -4.73
N THR A 118 4.16 -4.29 -5.37
CA THR A 118 5.25 -4.97 -4.71
C THR A 118 6.59 -4.56 -5.31
N ALA A 119 7.59 -4.34 -4.45
CA ALA A 119 8.98 -4.12 -4.85
C ALA A 119 9.89 -5.16 -4.17
N ARG A 120 10.94 -5.56 -4.88
CA ARG A 120 11.98 -6.42 -4.32
C ARG A 120 12.91 -5.57 -3.45
N GLN A 121 13.14 -6.01 -2.21
CA GLN A 121 14.10 -5.43 -1.28
C GLN A 121 15.00 -6.55 -0.76
N GLY A 122 16.22 -6.67 -1.31
CA GLY A 122 17.09 -7.80 -1.05
C GLY A 122 16.46 -9.13 -1.49
N TRP A 123 16.34 -10.08 -0.59
CA TRP A 123 15.77 -11.41 -0.82
C TRP A 123 14.23 -11.48 -0.76
N TYR A 124 13.55 -10.40 -0.32
CA TYR A 124 12.11 -10.39 -0.08
C TYR A 124 11.39 -9.43 -1.01
N ARG A 125 10.12 -9.76 -1.32
CA ARG A 125 9.17 -8.80 -1.90
C ARG A 125 8.39 -8.15 -0.77
N ARG A 126 8.29 -6.82 -0.84
CA ARG A 126 7.51 -6.04 0.11
C ARG A 126 6.45 -5.23 -0.60
N TYR A 127 5.34 -5.00 0.07
CA TYR A 127 4.33 -4.07 -0.42
C TYR A 127 4.87 -2.64 -0.36
N VAL A 128 4.61 -1.91 -1.44
CA VAL A 128 4.98 -0.49 -1.56
C VAL A 128 3.81 0.28 -2.12
N LYS A 129 3.60 1.50 -1.65
CA LYS A 129 2.63 2.41 -2.23
C LYS A 129 3.13 2.86 -3.60
N SER A 130 2.31 2.66 -4.63
CA SER A 130 2.63 2.96 -6.02
C SER A 130 1.57 3.86 -6.61
N ARG A 131 1.98 4.93 -7.29
CA ARG A 131 1.08 5.83 -7.98
C ARG A 131 0.77 5.30 -9.37
N VAL A 132 -0.49 5.32 -9.76
CA VAL A 132 -0.92 5.01 -11.13
C VAL A 132 -0.47 6.13 -12.05
N LEU A 133 0.33 5.79 -13.05
CA LEU A 133 0.86 6.74 -14.04
C LEU A 133 -0.03 6.82 -15.27
N ALA A 134 -0.56 5.69 -15.71
CA ALA A 134 -1.43 5.60 -16.88
C ALA A 134 -2.44 4.44 -16.69
N HIS A 135 -3.59 4.55 -17.35
CA HIS A 135 -4.61 3.53 -17.40
C HIS A 135 -5.29 3.58 -18.76
N TRP A 136 -5.48 2.44 -19.38
CA TRP A 136 -6.17 2.29 -20.67
C TRP A 136 -6.87 0.95 -20.74
N SER A 137 -7.84 0.85 -21.64
CA SER A 137 -8.60 -0.39 -21.89
C SER A 137 -8.22 -0.98 -23.25
N VAL A 138 -8.17 -2.31 -23.32
CA VAL A 138 -7.93 -3.06 -24.54
C VAL A 138 -8.88 -4.23 -24.63
N ILE A 139 -9.27 -4.62 -25.85
CA ILE A 139 -10.05 -5.83 -26.09
C ILE A 139 -9.09 -6.92 -26.53
N LYS A 140 -8.99 -7.99 -25.73
CA LYS A 140 -8.12 -9.14 -25.99
C LYS A 140 -8.83 -10.45 -25.63
N PRO A 141 -8.41 -11.59 -26.17
CA PRO A 141 -8.79 -12.89 -25.63
C PRO A 141 -8.45 -12.96 -24.13
N ALA A 142 -9.34 -13.55 -23.35
CA ALA A 142 -9.19 -13.65 -21.91
C ALA A 142 -9.28 -15.09 -21.44
N TYR A 143 -8.53 -15.39 -20.40
CA TYR A 143 -8.47 -16.69 -19.75
C TYR A 143 -8.94 -16.55 -18.30
N ARG A 144 -9.77 -17.47 -17.86
CA ARG A 144 -10.15 -17.58 -16.45
C ARG A 144 -9.16 -18.51 -15.75
N VAL A 145 -8.47 -17.96 -14.76
CA VAL A 145 -7.59 -18.72 -13.86
C VAL A 145 -8.37 -18.96 -12.57
N THR A 146 -8.63 -20.23 -12.24
CA THR A 146 -9.32 -20.62 -11.00
C THR A 146 -8.31 -21.29 -10.09
N LEU A 147 -8.22 -20.81 -8.85
CA LEU A 147 -7.38 -21.38 -7.81
C LEU A 147 -8.13 -22.44 -7.01
N GLU A 148 -7.40 -23.27 -6.27
CA GLU A 148 -7.95 -24.36 -5.45
C GLU A 148 -8.91 -23.86 -4.36
N ASP A 149 -8.68 -22.65 -3.83
CA ASP A 149 -9.53 -21.99 -2.83
C ASP A 149 -10.80 -21.36 -3.43
N GLY A 150 -11.06 -21.55 -4.73
CA GLY A 150 -12.19 -20.97 -5.44
C GLY A 150 -11.98 -19.54 -5.95
N THR A 151 -10.84 -18.90 -5.65
CA THR A 151 -10.52 -17.59 -6.20
C THR A 151 -10.42 -17.63 -7.71
N THR A 152 -11.08 -16.71 -8.41
CA THR A 152 -11.04 -16.61 -9.87
C THR A 152 -10.48 -15.28 -10.31
N LEU A 153 -9.64 -15.32 -11.34
CA LEU A 153 -9.08 -14.14 -12.00
C LEU A 153 -9.26 -14.29 -13.51
N VAL A 154 -9.63 -13.21 -14.18
CA VAL A 154 -9.72 -13.18 -15.65
C VAL A 154 -8.62 -12.26 -16.16
N ALA A 155 -7.75 -12.80 -17.00
CA ALA A 155 -6.57 -12.10 -17.47
C ALA A 155 -6.28 -12.41 -18.94
N GLY A 156 -5.62 -11.48 -19.61
CA GLY A 156 -5.12 -11.71 -20.97
C GLY A 156 -4.00 -12.75 -21.00
N PRO A 157 -3.69 -13.32 -22.18
CA PRO A 157 -2.69 -14.39 -22.34
C PRO A 157 -1.30 -13.96 -21.89
N ASP A 158 -1.00 -12.68 -22.05
CA ASP A 158 0.31 -12.07 -21.75
C ASP A 158 0.46 -11.61 -20.32
N HIS A 159 -0.61 -11.70 -19.51
CA HIS A 159 -0.51 -11.37 -18.09
C HIS A 159 0.38 -12.38 -17.38
N ARG A 160 1.23 -11.88 -16.46
CA ARG A 160 2.12 -12.72 -15.67
C ARG A 160 1.71 -12.76 -14.22
N PHE A 161 1.71 -13.96 -13.67
CA PHE A 161 1.53 -14.20 -12.25
C PHE A 161 2.85 -14.65 -11.63
N LEU A 162 3.14 -14.14 -10.44
CA LEU A 162 4.28 -14.63 -9.64
C LEU A 162 3.90 -15.98 -9.02
N THR A 163 4.69 -17.00 -9.33
CA THR A 163 4.57 -18.33 -8.77
C THR A 163 5.75 -18.65 -7.86
N GLU A 164 5.71 -19.80 -7.19
CA GLU A 164 6.84 -20.34 -6.40
C GLU A 164 8.10 -20.57 -7.24
N ARG A 165 7.94 -20.64 -8.59
CA ARG A 165 9.02 -20.85 -9.55
C ARG A 165 9.30 -19.63 -10.43
N GLY A 166 8.89 -18.44 -9.99
CA GLY A 166 9.09 -17.19 -10.72
C GLY A 166 7.85 -16.76 -11.51
N TRP A 167 8.04 -15.79 -12.39
CA TRP A 167 6.96 -15.20 -13.18
C TRP A 167 6.54 -16.10 -14.35
N LYS A 168 5.23 -16.38 -14.47
CA LYS A 168 4.66 -17.20 -15.54
C LYS A 168 3.52 -16.48 -16.25
N PHE A 169 3.45 -16.64 -17.56
CA PHE A 169 2.35 -16.13 -18.38
C PHE A 169 1.09 -16.96 -18.17
N VAL A 170 -0.07 -16.37 -18.46
CA VAL A 170 -1.33 -17.11 -18.42
C VAL A 170 -1.34 -18.21 -19.48
N SER A 171 -0.88 -17.94 -20.70
CA SER A 171 -0.88 -18.89 -21.80
C SER A 171 0.52 -19.05 -22.41
N GLY A 172 0.86 -20.29 -22.78
CA GLY A 172 2.06 -20.62 -23.55
C GLY A 172 1.88 -20.55 -25.06
N ALA A 173 0.64 -20.33 -25.55
CA ALA A 173 0.25 -20.62 -26.93
C ALA A 173 0.51 -19.50 -27.94
N GLU A 174 0.82 -18.27 -27.50
CA GLU A 174 0.80 -17.10 -28.39
C GLU A 174 2.14 -16.71 -29.01
N GLN A 175 3.19 -17.46 -28.77
CA GLN A 175 4.48 -17.09 -29.33
C GLN A 175 5.15 -18.28 -29.99
N GLY A 176 5.04 -18.34 -31.29
CA GLY A 176 5.85 -19.11 -32.21
C GLY A 176 6.39 -20.45 -31.71
N ARG A 177 7.57 -20.85 -32.19
CA ARG A 177 8.22 -22.11 -31.83
C ARG A 177 8.85 -22.17 -30.45
N THR A 178 8.94 -21.08 -29.73
CA THR A 178 9.54 -21.01 -28.39
C THR A 178 8.43 -21.03 -27.33
N ARG A 179 8.35 -22.13 -26.58
CA ARG A 179 7.48 -22.23 -25.42
C ARG A 179 7.96 -21.23 -24.35
N ARG A 180 7.10 -20.31 -23.96
CA ARG A 180 7.33 -19.45 -22.81
C ARG A 180 6.82 -20.10 -21.51
N PRO A 181 7.39 -19.81 -20.33
CA PRO A 181 6.92 -20.32 -19.06
C PRO A 181 5.48 -19.86 -18.83
N HIS A 182 4.55 -20.78 -18.66
CA HIS A 182 3.13 -20.49 -18.48
C HIS A 182 2.55 -21.24 -17.27
N LEU A 183 1.41 -20.79 -16.81
CA LEU A 183 0.69 -21.40 -15.70
C LEU A 183 0.24 -22.82 -16.04
N THR A 184 0.41 -23.70 -15.08
CA THR A 184 -0.13 -25.07 -15.08
C THR A 184 -0.88 -25.33 -13.79
N PRO A 185 -1.78 -26.33 -13.71
CA PRO A 185 -2.53 -26.64 -12.48
C PRO A 185 -1.67 -26.90 -11.25
N ASN A 186 -0.39 -27.25 -11.43
CA ASN A 186 0.53 -27.52 -10.33
C ASN A 186 1.27 -26.29 -9.80
N ASN A 187 1.01 -25.09 -10.35
CA ASN A 187 1.67 -23.89 -9.88
C ASN A 187 0.96 -23.29 -8.67
N LYS A 188 1.74 -22.90 -7.68
CA LYS A 188 1.27 -22.13 -6.54
C LYS A 188 1.50 -20.64 -6.83
N LEU A 189 0.42 -19.86 -6.83
CA LEU A 189 0.54 -18.42 -7.00
C LEU A 189 0.96 -17.76 -5.68
N MET A 190 1.83 -16.79 -5.79
CA MET A 190 2.20 -15.94 -4.65
C MET A 190 1.10 -14.91 -4.44
N GLY A 191 0.45 -14.96 -3.30
CA GLY A 191 -0.63 -14.06 -2.93
C GLY A 191 -0.53 -13.67 -1.47
N THR A 192 -1.43 -12.80 -1.05
CA THR A 192 -1.54 -12.32 0.33
C THR A 192 -2.70 -12.96 1.09
N GLY A 193 -3.39 -13.90 0.45
CA GLY A 193 -4.68 -14.38 0.94
C GLY A 193 -5.79 -13.34 0.75
N ALA A 194 -6.89 -13.52 1.46
CA ALA A 194 -8.00 -12.57 1.44
C ALA A 194 -7.61 -11.30 2.22
N PHE A 195 -7.87 -10.14 1.62
CA PHE A 195 -7.80 -8.89 2.37
C PHE A 195 -8.97 -8.82 3.34
N ALA A 196 -8.67 -8.41 4.57
CA ALA A 196 -9.73 -8.09 5.51
C ALA A 196 -10.60 -6.94 4.94
N ARG A 197 -11.91 -7.05 5.12
CA ARG A 197 -12.78 -5.91 4.82
C ARG A 197 -12.37 -4.76 5.72
N PRO A 198 -12.23 -3.52 5.17
CA PRO A 198 -11.96 -2.37 6.02
C PRO A 198 -13.09 -2.24 7.05
N PRO A 199 -12.76 -1.86 8.29
CA PRO A 199 -13.78 -1.68 9.32
C PRO A 199 -14.74 -0.55 8.90
N GLU A 200 -16.01 -0.70 9.25
CA GLU A 200 -16.97 0.37 9.12
C GLU A 200 -16.62 1.48 10.11
N LYS A 201 -16.32 2.66 9.58
CA LYS A 201 -15.93 3.84 10.39
C LYS A 201 -17.18 4.55 10.93
N ASN A 202 -18.01 3.82 11.70
CA ASN A 202 -19.16 4.35 12.39
C ASN A 202 -18.79 5.03 13.72
N SER A 203 -19.77 5.49 14.48
CA SER A 203 -19.58 6.17 15.78
C SER A 203 -18.76 5.34 16.76
N ASP A 204 -19.04 4.03 16.85
CA ASP A 204 -18.32 3.12 17.74
C ASP A 204 -16.86 3.00 17.39
N TYR A 205 -16.54 2.84 16.10
CA TYR A 205 -15.19 2.83 15.60
C TYR A 205 -14.44 4.11 15.98
N GLU A 206 -15.08 5.28 15.78
CA GLU A 206 -14.46 6.56 16.09
C GLU A 206 -14.16 6.72 17.59
N ILE A 207 -15.07 6.26 18.46
CA ILE A 207 -14.88 6.27 19.93
C ILE A 207 -13.74 5.32 20.30
N GLY A 208 -13.72 4.11 19.74
CA GLY A 208 -12.63 3.17 19.94
C GLY A 208 -11.30 3.76 19.52
N TYR A 209 -11.22 4.40 18.33
CA TYR A 209 -10.03 5.04 17.84
C TYR A 209 -9.52 6.15 18.79
N LEU A 210 -10.42 7.02 19.23
CA LEU A 210 -10.09 8.06 20.22
C LEU A 210 -9.57 7.45 21.52
N CYS A 211 -10.21 6.39 22.01
CA CYS A 211 -9.75 5.68 23.19
C CYS A 211 -8.32 5.16 23.03
N GLY A 212 -8.01 4.51 21.92
CA GLY A 212 -6.68 3.95 21.65
C GLY A 212 -5.60 5.03 21.54
N VAL A 213 -5.80 6.02 20.66
CA VAL A 213 -4.77 7.04 20.39
C VAL A 213 -4.52 7.96 21.57
N ILE A 214 -5.59 8.31 22.33
CA ILE A 214 -5.44 9.23 23.47
C ILE A 214 -4.86 8.50 24.69
N ARG A 215 -5.18 7.24 24.93
CA ARG A 215 -4.57 6.45 26.00
C ARG A 215 -3.13 6.08 25.72
N GLY A 216 -2.74 5.94 24.45
CA GLY A 216 -1.35 5.72 24.05
C GLY A 216 -0.51 6.99 24.29
N ASP A 217 -0.74 8.03 23.51
CA ASP A 217 0.14 9.22 23.44
C ASP A 217 -0.47 10.50 24.02
N GLY A 218 -1.71 10.46 24.49
CA GLY A 218 -2.42 11.63 24.99
C GLY A 218 -2.07 11.97 26.44
N LEU A 219 -1.90 13.25 26.72
CA LEU A 219 -1.89 13.78 28.06
C LEU A 219 -3.29 14.28 28.44
N LEU A 220 -3.90 13.68 29.44
CA LEU A 220 -5.16 14.12 30.01
C LEU A 220 -4.97 14.37 31.51
N GLY A 221 -4.98 15.63 31.94
CA GLY A 221 -4.66 16.03 33.32
C GLY A 221 -5.72 16.90 33.96
N PHE A 222 -5.95 16.63 35.25
CA PHE A 222 -6.73 17.45 36.16
C PHE A 222 -5.83 17.81 37.33
N TYR A 223 -5.45 19.08 37.40
CA TYR A 223 -4.54 19.54 38.40
C TYR A 223 -5.22 20.58 39.32
N ARG A 224 -5.14 20.37 40.60
CA ARG A 224 -5.64 21.32 41.60
C ARG A 224 -4.44 22.02 42.24
N TYR A 225 -4.32 23.31 42.00
CA TYR A 225 -3.29 24.13 42.60
C TYR A 225 -3.90 25.05 43.67
N GLN A 226 -3.46 24.90 44.91
CA GLN A 226 -3.73 25.90 45.95
C GLN A 226 -2.82 27.08 45.69
N ARG A 227 -3.36 28.18 45.22
CA ARG A 227 -2.64 29.48 45.10
C ARG A 227 -3.27 30.48 46.06
N ALA A 228 -2.46 31.05 46.94
CA ALA A 228 -2.89 32.12 47.85
C ALA A 228 -3.51 33.28 47.03
N GLY A 229 -4.73 33.68 47.40
CA GLY A 229 -5.43 34.80 46.76
C GLY A 229 -6.17 34.51 45.43
N ARG A 230 -6.31 33.25 45.00
CA ARG A 230 -7.14 32.88 43.85
C ARG A 230 -8.15 31.79 44.19
N THR A 231 -9.40 32.04 43.85
CA THR A 231 -10.53 31.13 44.11
C THR A 231 -10.60 29.94 43.17
N ASN A 232 -9.95 29.97 42.00
CA ASN A 232 -9.97 28.92 40.97
C ASN A 232 -8.55 28.41 40.72
N GLY A 233 -8.18 27.29 41.35
CA GLY A 233 -6.90 26.62 41.17
C GLY A 233 -6.94 25.40 40.25
N ASP A 234 -8.13 24.98 39.76
CA ASP A 234 -8.27 23.78 38.98
C ASP A 234 -7.83 24.03 37.52
N GLN A 235 -6.87 23.25 37.05
CA GLN A 235 -6.43 23.28 35.68
C GLN A 235 -6.83 21.97 34.99
N HIS A 236 -7.48 22.10 33.83
CA HIS A 236 -7.86 21.02 32.97
C HIS A 236 -6.99 21.07 31.71
N GLN A 237 -6.40 19.96 31.34
CA GLN A 237 -5.49 19.93 30.21
C GLN A 237 -5.68 18.65 29.41
N PHE A 238 -5.87 18.80 28.12
CA PHE A 238 -5.69 17.76 27.12
C PHE A 238 -4.64 18.21 26.12
N ARG A 239 -3.75 17.30 25.75
CA ARG A 239 -2.78 17.46 24.67
C ARG A 239 -2.49 16.10 24.05
N LEU A 240 -2.46 16.04 22.71
CA LEU A 240 -1.96 14.93 21.95
C LEU A 240 -0.90 15.47 20.98
N ALA A 241 0.30 14.91 20.99
CA ALA A 241 1.40 15.33 20.13
C ALA A 241 1.93 14.12 19.33
N LEU A 242 1.88 14.21 18.00
CA LEU A 242 2.28 13.11 17.12
C LEU A 242 3.22 13.60 16.02
N CYS A 243 4.13 12.72 15.60
CA CYS A 243 4.92 12.90 14.38
C CYS A 243 4.08 12.58 13.12
N ASP A 244 3.08 11.71 13.23
CA ASP A 244 2.14 11.40 12.15
C ASP A 244 0.99 12.40 12.16
N VAL A 245 1.06 13.33 11.20
CA VAL A 245 0.06 14.39 11.05
C VAL A 245 -1.30 13.83 10.61
N GLU A 246 -1.33 12.71 9.89
CA GLU A 246 -2.59 12.09 9.45
C GLU A 246 -3.39 11.58 10.65
N ALA A 247 -2.74 10.85 11.57
CA ALA A 247 -3.35 10.37 12.80
C ALA A 247 -3.82 11.53 13.71
N LEU A 248 -3.02 12.60 13.80
CA LEU A 248 -3.37 13.79 14.56
C LEU A 248 -4.63 14.49 14.01
N LEU A 249 -4.69 14.71 12.69
CA LEU A 249 -5.84 15.34 12.04
C LEU A 249 -7.10 14.46 12.11
N ARG A 250 -6.96 13.15 11.99
CA ARG A 250 -8.05 12.20 12.19
C ARG A 250 -8.61 12.30 13.61
N THR A 251 -7.74 12.32 14.61
CA THR A 251 -8.14 12.50 16.01
C THR A 251 -8.87 13.83 16.22
N GLN A 252 -8.36 14.92 15.65
CA GLN A 252 -8.99 16.23 15.73
C GLN A 252 -10.38 16.24 15.08
N ASP A 253 -10.53 15.61 13.91
CA ASP A 253 -11.82 15.52 13.21
C ASP A 253 -12.84 14.71 14.03
N TYR A 254 -12.46 13.57 14.59
CA TYR A 254 -13.33 12.77 15.45
C TYR A 254 -13.75 13.48 16.73
N LEU A 255 -12.86 14.25 17.36
CA LEU A 255 -13.16 15.10 18.51
C LEU A 255 -14.14 16.22 18.11
N ARG A 256 -13.90 16.89 16.97
CA ARG A 256 -14.77 17.97 16.47
C ARG A 256 -16.18 17.50 16.19
N ARG A 257 -16.36 16.32 15.58
CA ARG A 257 -17.68 15.69 15.35
C ARG A 257 -18.46 15.48 16.65
N ARG A 258 -17.76 15.39 17.78
CA ARG A 258 -18.30 15.29 19.12
C ARG A 258 -18.32 16.62 19.89
N GLN A 259 -18.24 17.72 19.14
CA GLN A 259 -18.26 19.10 19.70
C GLN A 259 -17.08 19.41 20.65
N VAL A 260 -16.02 18.63 20.61
CA VAL A 260 -14.78 18.91 21.34
C VAL A 260 -13.81 19.67 20.43
N ASN A 261 -13.70 20.97 20.66
CA ASN A 261 -12.81 21.83 19.89
C ASN A 261 -11.40 21.85 20.50
N THR A 262 -10.40 21.66 19.64
CA THR A 262 -8.99 21.66 20.00
C THR A 262 -8.22 22.65 19.13
N GLN A 263 -7.14 23.21 19.70
CA GLN A 263 -6.22 24.10 19.00
C GLN A 263 -4.99 23.31 18.57
N GLN A 264 -4.66 23.40 17.27
CA GLN A 264 -3.43 22.81 16.72
C GLN A 264 -2.25 23.78 16.89
N PHE A 265 -1.06 23.23 17.16
CA PHE A 265 0.18 24.00 17.25
C PHE A 265 1.40 23.11 16.98
N VAL A 266 2.53 23.72 16.66
CA VAL A 266 3.82 23.02 16.53
C VAL A 266 4.36 22.71 17.93
N PHE A 267 4.45 21.42 18.26
CA PHE A 267 4.96 20.97 19.56
C PHE A 267 6.49 20.93 19.57
N GLN A 268 7.08 20.44 18.48
CA GLN A 268 8.53 20.37 18.31
C GLN A 268 8.91 20.70 16.87
N GLN A 269 9.86 21.60 16.69
CA GLN A 269 10.46 21.90 15.39
C GLN A 269 11.33 20.72 14.91
N ALA A 270 11.55 20.65 13.60
CA ALA A 270 12.52 19.71 13.05
C ALA A 270 13.92 20.06 13.57
N ILE A 271 14.59 19.08 14.18
CA ILE A 271 15.98 19.17 14.63
C ILE A 271 16.74 18.03 13.95
N ALA A 272 18.05 18.20 13.72
CA ALA A 272 18.86 17.16 13.08
C ALA A 272 18.64 15.77 13.73
N GLY A 273 18.16 14.81 12.91
CA GLY A 273 17.85 13.45 13.34
C GLY A 273 16.47 13.24 14.00
N ARG A 274 15.64 14.30 14.20
CA ARG A 274 14.29 14.18 14.76
C ARG A 274 13.25 14.81 13.85
N ARG A 275 12.15 14.08 13.62
CA ARG A 275 11.01 14.60 12.87
C ARG A 275 10.27 15.70 13.64
N PRO A 276 9.67 16.68 12.95
CA PRO A 276 8.81 17.67 13.61
C PRO A 276 7.59 16.98 14.22
N MET A 277 7.10 17.50 15.35
CA MET A 277 5.86 17.03 15.97
C MET A 277 4.84 18.16 15.97
N GLN A 278 3.60 17.81 15.65
CA GLN A 278 2.46 18.70 15.82
C GLN A 278 1.58 18.20 16.97
N ALA A 279 0.85 19.10 17.57
CA ALA A 279 -0.02 18.75 18.67
C ALA A 279 -1.37 19.48 18.58
N ILE A 280 -2.39 18.83 19.16
CA ILE A 280 -3.68 19.43 19.47
C ILE A 280 -3.84 19.55 20.98
N ARG A 281 -4.50 20.60 21.45
CA ARG A 281 -4.77 20.83 22.87
C ARG A 281 -6.09 21.51 23.13
N THR A 282 -6.60 21.34 24.35
CA THR A 282 -7.68 22.16 24.93
C THR A 282 -7.49 22.26 26.44
N HIS A 283 -7.90 23.41 27.01
CA HIS A 283 -7.92 23.65 28.43
C HIS A 283 -9.34 23.88 28.96
N ALA A 284 -10.33 23.86 28.09
CA ALA A 284 -11.73 23.99 28.48
C ALA A 284 -12.14 22.79 29.32
N ARG A 285 -12.64 23.02 30.52
CA ARG A 285 -13.07 21.99 31.48
C ARG A 285 -14.07 21.02 30.81
N SER A 286 -15.10 21.56 30.15
CA SER A 286 -16.12 20.76 29.48
C SER A 286 -15.53 19.81 28.43
N ASN A 287 -14.58 20.29 27.60
CA ASN A 287 -13.92 19.49 26.59
C ASN A 287 -13.10 18.37 27.22
N VAL A 288 -12.35 18.67 28.29
CA VAL A 288 -11.49 17.69 28.96
C VAL A 288 -12.32 16.61 29.67
N GLU A 289 -13.43 17.00 30.33
CA GLU A 289 -14.38 16.06 30.93
C GLU A 289 -15.06 15.18 29.87
N GLN A 290 -15.43 15.76 28.74
CA GLN A 290 -16.02 15.01 27.61
C GLN A 290 -15.01 14.03 27.00
N ILE A 291 -13.76 14.43 26.78
CA ILE A 291 -12.70 13.52 26.33
C ILE A 291 -12.53 12.36 27.32
N ARG A 292 -12.50 12.65 28.63
CA ARG A 292 -12.42 11.60 29.65
C ARG A 292 -13.56 10.60 29.56
N SER A 293 -14.78 11.07 29.31
CA SER A 293 -15.95 10.20 29.11
C SER A 293 -15.82 9.36 27.83
N LEU A 294 -15.36 9.96 26.73
CA LEU A 294 -15.18 9.28 25.44
C LEU A 294 -14.15 8.15 25.49
N ILE A 295 -13.09 8.31 26.29
CA ILE A 295 -12.04 7.29 26.41
C ILE A 295 -12.25 6.33 27.60
N ALA A 296 -13.42 6.37 28.24
CA ALA A 296 -13.77 5.39 29.26
C ALA A 296 -13.84 3.99 28.65
N TRP A 297 -13.37 2.98 29.39
CA TRP A 297 -13.46 1.61 28.95
C TRP A 297 -14.90 1.15 28.87
N PRO A 298 -15.33 0.57 27.74
CA PRO A 298 -16.69 0.07 27.61
C PRO A 298 -16.86 -1.25 28.37
N THR A 299 -18.04 -1.47 28.92
CA THR A 299 -18.38 -2.76 29.56
C THR A 299 -18.42 -3.90 28.54
N ALA A 300 -19.02 -3.66 27.38
CA ALA A 300 -19.11 -4.60 26.26
C ALA A 300 -18.74 -3.89 24.96
N PRO A 301 -17.48 -3.99 24.49
CA PRO A 301 -17.08 -3.35 23.25
C PRO A 301 -17.75 -4.01 22.04
N SER A 302 -18.19 -3.20 21.09
CA SER A 302 -18.60 -3.69 19.77
C SER A 302 -17.38 -4.12 18.97
N ARG A 303 -17.62 -4.84 17.86
CA ARG A 303 -16.54 -5.22 16.92
C ARG A 303 -15.91 -3.96 16.30
N GLU A 304 -16.71 -2.98 15.96
CA GLU A 304 -16.30 -1.71 15.39
C GLU A 304 -15.49 -0.89 16.40
N TRP A 305 -15.93 -0.81 17.65
CA TRP A 305 -15.14 -0.17 18.70
C TRP A 305 -13.78 -0.84 18.87
N SER A 306 -13.74 -2.17 18.90
CA SER A 306 -12.51 -2.94 19.04
C SER A 306 -11.55 -2.70 17.87
N ALA A 307 -12.09 -2.62 16.63
CA ALA A 307 -11.30 -2.28 15.45
C ALA A 307 -10.76 -0.85 15.54
N GLY A 308 -11.58 0.10 15.96
CA GLY A 308 -11.17 1.49 16.19
C GLY A 308 -10.09 1.59 17.26
N PHE A 309 -10.26 0.93 18.41
CA PHE A 309 -9.29 0.92 19.49
C PHE A 309 -7.92 0.40 19.03
N LEU A 310 -7.91 -0.75 18.32
CA LEU A 310 -6.67 -1.30 17.78
C LEU A 310 -6.01 -0.37 16.76
N ALA A 311 -6.79 0.31 15.93
CA ALA A 311 -6.25 1.28 14.97
C ALA A 311 -5.66 2.51 15.68
N GLY A 312 -6.35 3.06 16.69
CA GLY A 312 -5.87 4.22 17.44
C GLY A 312 -4.63 3.92 18.28
N ILE A 313 -4.60 2.78 18.95
CA ILE A 313 -3.41 2.40 19.74
C ILE A 313 -2.24 2.00 18.84
N TYR A 314 -2.51 1.52 17.61
CA TYR A 314 -1.46 1.29 16.63
C TYR A 314 -0.83 2.59 16.15
N ASP A 315 -1.63 3.61 15.88
CA ASP A 315 -1.13 4.92 15.45
C ASP A 315 -0.29 5.60 16.55
N ALA A 316 -0.55 5.28 17.84
CA ALA A 316 0.24 5.79 18.99
C ALA A 316 1.48 4.92 19.27
N GLU A 317 1.29 3.63 19.52
CA GLU A 317 2.28 2.75 20.14
C GLU A 317 2.63 1.55 19.25
N GLY A 318 2.06 1.48 18.05
CA GLY A 318 2.18 0.33 17.17
C GLY A 318 3.41 0.38 16.27
N GLY A 319 3.95 -0.79 15.96
CA GLY A 319 4.99 -0.97 14.98
C GLY A 319 4.80 -2.25 14.18
N TYR A 320 5.21 -2.23 12.93
CA TYR A 320 5.20 -3.42 12.08
C TYR A 320 6.57 -3.61 11.44
N SER A 321 7.20 -4.73 11.75
CA SER A 321 8.48 -5.12 11.16
C SER A 321 8.58 -6.64 11.04
N ASP A 322 9.21 -7.11 9.97
CA ASP A 322 9.49 -8.52 9.72
C ASP A 322 8.26 -9.44 9.80
N GLY A 323 7.10 -8.93 9.36
CA GLY A 323 5.85 -9.68 9.37
C GLY A 323 5.15 -9.72 10.72
N ILE A 324 5.66 -9.04 11.74
CA ILE A 324 5.11 -9.05 13.10
C ILE A 324 4.57 -7.66 13.45
N LEU A 325 3.33 -7.64 13.91
CA LEU A 325 2.70 -6.48 14.52
C LEU A 325 3.08 -6.43 16.01
N ARG A 326 3.56 -5.27 16.46
CA ARG A 326 3.99 -5.05 17.85
C ARG A 326 3.30 -3.86 18.45
N PHE A 327 2.96 -3.96 19.72
CA PHE A 327 2.54 -2.87 20.58
C PHE A 327 3.42 -2.88 21.81
N SER A 328 3.89 -1.71 22.24
CA SER A 328 4.71 -1.58 23.45
C SER A 328 4.08 -0.53 24.35
N ASN A 329 3.70 -0.92 25.55
CA ASN A 329 3.14 -0.01 26.53
C ASN A 329 3.51 -0.44 27.96
N THR A 330 3.60 0.49 28.90
CA THR A 330 3.87 0.21 30.30
C THR A 330 2.61 0.02 31.13
N ASP A 331 1.45 0.42 30.60
CA ASP A 331 0.16 0.26 31.25
C ASP A 331 -0.40 -1.15 30.96
N SER A 332 -0.47 -1.98 32.00
CA SER A 332 -0.97 -3.35 31.90
C SER A 332 -2.44 -3.43 31.52
N GLU A 333 -3.25 -2.41 31.82
CA GLU A 333 -4.67 -2.37 31.45
C GLU A 333 -4.80 -2.16 29.94
N ILE A 334 -4.01 -1.26 29.35
CA ILE A 334 -3.96 -1.06 27.90
C ILE A 334 -3.54 -2.36 27.19
N ILE A 335 -2.50 -3.04 27.68
CA ILE A 335 -2.04 -4.33 27.14
C ILE A 335 -3.15 -5.39 27.23
N ALA A 336 -3.88 -5.45 28.34
CA ALA A 336 -5.01 -6.38 28.48
C ALA A 336 -6.12 -6.11 27.46
N TRP A 337 -6.44 -4.84 27.22
CA TRP A 337 -7.42 -4.44 26.22
C TRP A 337 -6.98 -4.73 24.79
N ILE A 338 -5.71 -4.48 24.44
CA ILE A 338 -5.14 -4.87 23.15
C ILE A 338 -5.30 -6.38 22.94
N ALA A 339 -4.89 -7.17 23.93
CA ALA A 339 -4.97 -8.63 23.87
C ALA A 339 -6.43 -9.12 23.74
N ARG A 340 -7.36 -8.52 24.46
CA ARG A 340 -8.80 -8.82 24.37
C ARG A 340 -9.32 -8.55 22.96
N CYS A 341 -9.06 -7.37 22.42
CA CYS A 341 -9.53 -6.98 21.09
C CYS A 341 -8.90 -7.85 19.98
N LEU A 342 -7.59 -8.15 20.05
CA LEU A 342 -6.93 -9.02 19.07
C LEU A 342 -7.52 -10.44 19.07
N ARG A 343 -7.79 -11.01 20.25
CA ARG A 343 -8.47 -12.32 20.35
C ARG A 343 -9.86 -12.30 19.76
N GLY A 344 -10.60 -11.20 19.92
CA GLY A 344 -11.91 -11.00 19.30
C GLY A 344 -11.90 -10.97 17.77
N PHE A 345 -10.73 -10.79 17.17
CA PHE A 345 -10.46 -10.88 15.73
C PHE A 345 -9.70 -12.16 15.34
N ASP A 346 -9.63 -13.16 16.22
CA ASP A 346 -8.95 -14.45 16.00
C ASP A 346 -7.43 -14.34 15.76
N PHE A 347 -6.80 -13.24 16.20
CA PHE A 347 -5.34 -13.13 16.15
C PHE A 347 -4.68 -13.92 17.28
N ARG A 348 -3.63 -14.67 16.93
CA ARG A 348 -2.70 -15.24 17.90
C ARG A 348 -1.72 -14.15 18.35
N LEU A 349 -1.50 -14.06 19.64
CA LEU A 349 -0.60 -13.06 20.22
C LEU A 349 0.26 -13.67 21.34
N VAL A 350 1.41 -13.08 21.55
CA VAL A 350 2.30 -13.34 22.68
C VAL A 350 2.47 -12.03 23.46
N VAL A 351 2.38 -12.08 24.77
CA VAL A 351 2.67 -10.94 25.65
C VAL A 351 4.04 -11.21 26.28
N GLU A 352 4.98 -10.30 26.02
CA GLU A 352 6.34 -10.38 26.57
C GLU A 352 6.53 -9.26 27.60
N HIS A 353 7.11 -9.61 28.74
CA HIS A 353 7.56 -8.64 29.74
C HIS A 353 9.03 -8.33 29.50
N VAL A 354 9.32 -7.11 29.07
CA VAL A 354 10.70 -6.65 28.88
C VAL A 354 11.14 -5.91 30.15
N HIS A 355 12.06 -6.52 30.87
CA HIS A 355 12.74 -5.83 31.97
C HIS A 355 13.85 -4.97 31.39
N HIS A 356 13.68 -3.64 31.42
CA HIS A 356 14.80 -2.74 31.21
C HIS A 356 15.69 -2.75 32.45
N GLU A 357 16.82 -3.46 32.38
CA GLU A 357 17.91 -3.18 33.30
C GLU A 357 18.34 -1.72 33.09
N THR A 358 18.03 -0.89 34.05
CA THR A 358 18.55 0.47 34.11
C THR A 358 20.07 0.36 34.21
N ARG A 359 20.78 0.52 33.09
CA ARG A 359 22.22 0.80 33.14
C ARG A 359 22.38 2.10 33.96
N LYS A 360 22.89 1.93 35.15
CA LYS A 360 23.37 3.04 36.00
C LYS A 360 24.57 3.71 35.35
#